data_5bccaa1fe3f8db42645d9139008b3d4c
#
_entry.id   5bccaa1fe3f8db42645d9139008b3d4c
#
_cell.length_a   1.000
_cell.length_b   1.000
_cell.length_c   1.000
_cell.angle_alpha   90.00
_cell.angle_beta   90.00
_cell.angle_gamma   90.00
#
_symmetry.space_group_name_H-M   'P 1'
#
loop_
_entity.id
_entity.type
_entity.pdbx_description
1 polymer ?
#
loop_
_entity_poly.entity_id
_entity_poly.type
_entity_poly.pdbx_seq_one_letter_code
_entity_poly.pdbx_strand_id
1 'polypeptide(L)'
;LYSSAASDVYKRQLPDDITHTIRQGERVAADTKWLRTGDCGAYYNGQLFITGRVKDLVIVDGRNHVATDIEETVIMAGEGKFLPNTVAAFSVAARELLDSAVNRTNRTIPSDTKGEQLVIVAENNPDNEVEDYAEVFTSVRSLIARRHGVQVADFRIVEQGVIPRTPTQKIKRSACRSAYQNDALNARF
;
A
#
# COMPACT_ATOMS: atom_id res chain seq x y z
N LEU A 1 -0.83 3.95 19.35
CA LEU A 1 -1.39 5.30 19.48
C LEU A 1 -0.77 6.18 18.40
N TYR A 2 -1.24 6.04 17.14
CA TYR A 2 -0.94 7.02 16.10
C TYR A 2 -1.75 8.27 16.40
N SER A 3 -1.09 9.32 16.85
CA SER A 3 -1.75 10.56 17.20
C SER A 3 -2.25 11.28 15.94
N SER A 4 -3.35 12.02 16.07
CA SER A 4 -3.92 12.90 15.04
C SER A 4 -2.91 13.88 14.43
N ALA A 5 -1.77 14.12 15.07
CA ALA A 5 -0.66 14.93 14.58
C ALA A 5 0.03 14.35 13.33
N ALA A 6 0.10 13.02 13.18
CA ALA A 6 0.65 12.40 11.98
C ALA A 6 -0.25 12.64 10.74
N SER A 7 -1.58 12.69 10.95
CA SER A 7 -2.55 13.02 9.89
C SER A 7 -2.41 14.46 9.37
N ASP A 8 -1.98 15.41 10.21
CA ASP A 8 -1.81 16.82 9.81
C ASP A 8 -0.53 17.05 8.99
N VAL A 9 0.50 16.23 9.17
CA VAL A 9 1.73 16.33 8.37
C VAL A 9 1.48 15.90 6.93
N TYR A 10 0.60 14.93 6.69
CA TYR A 10 0.21 14.51 5.34
C TYR A 10 -0.61 15.56 4.57
N LYS A 11 -1.34 16.43 5.26
CA LYS A 11 -2.15 17.47 4.63
C LYS A 11 -1.35 18.69 4.16
N ARG A 12 -0.10 18.83 4.58
CA ARG A 12 0.82 19.87 4.13
C ARG A 12 1.70 19.39 2.97
N GLN A 13 1.09 18.82 1.94
CA GLN A 13 1.78 18.72 0.65
C GLN A 13 1.97 20.14 0.13
N LEU A 14 3.22 20.58 0.08
CA LEU A 14 3.55 21.83 -0.55
C LEU A 14 3.20 21.73 -2.04
N PRO A 15 2.51 22.74 -2.63
CA PRO A 15 2.27 22.78 -4.06
C PRO A 15 3.54 22.57 -4.86
N ASP A 16 3.41 22.09 -6.10
CA ASP A 16 4.55 21.74 -6.95
C ASP A 16 5.51 22.90 -7.26
N ASP A 17 5.05 24.12 -7.07
CA ASP A 17 5.77 25.38 -7.29
C ASP A 17 6.47 25.94 -6.05
N ILE A 18 6.31 25.33 -4.86
CA ILE A 18 6.99 25.82 -3.65
C ILE A 18 8.43 25.30 -3.60
N THR A 19 9.33 26.21 -3.94
CA THR A 19 10.78 26.03 -3.85
C THR A 19 11.35 26.33 -2.45
N HIS A 20 10.51 26.39 -1.42
CA HIS A 20 10.90 26.83 -0.09
C HIS A 20 10.79 25.68 0.92
N THR A 21 11.82 25.46 1.68
CA THR A 21 11.79 24.63 2.90
C THR A 21 11.68 25.53 4.13
N ILE A 22 10.75 25.25 5.03
CA ILE A 22 10.65 25.93 6.31
C ILE A 22 11.54 25.17 7.29
N ARG A 23 12.62 25.78 7.72
CA ARG A 23 13.45 25.32 8.81
C ARG A 23 13.08 26.14 10.05
N GLN A 24 12.45 25.51 11.04
CA GLN A 24 12.08 26.18 12.31
C GLN A 24 11.41 27.57 12.16
N GLY A 25 10.53 27.72 11.16
CA GLY A 25 9.85 29.00 10.91
C GLY A 25 10.61 30.00 10.02
N GLU A 26 11.83 29.70 9.60
CA GLU A 26 12.56 30.55 8.65
C GLU A 26 12.28 30.16 7.21
N ARG A 27 12.07 31.15 6.35
CA ARG A 27 11.98 30.98 4.91
C ARG A 27 13.40 30.93 4.34
N VAL A 28 13.73 29.85 3.65
CA VAL A 28 15.00 29.75 2.92
C VAL A 28 14.88 30.51 1.60
N ALA A 29 15.97 31.19 1.20
CA ALA A 29 15.99 32.03 0.01
C ALA A 29 15.55 31.28 -1.29
N ALA A 30 14.88 31.97 -2.18
CA ALA A 30 14.27 31.42 -3.40
C ALA A 30 15.29 30.85 -4.41
N ASP A 31 16.57 31.19 -4.28
CA ASP A 31 17.67 30.73 -5.14
C ASP A 31 18.31 29.41 -4.69
N THR A 32 17.88 28.89 -3.53
CA THR A 32 18.42 27.63 -3.01
C THR A 32 17.83 26.44 -3.79
N LYS A 33 18.70 25.68 -4.45
CA LYS A 33 18.29 24.45 -5.16
C LYS A 33 18.04 23.32 -4.19
N TRP A 34 16.83 22.79 -4.20
CA TRP A 34 16.41 21.67 -3.38
C TRP A 34 16.16 20.41 -4.21
N LEU A 35 16.57 19.26 -3.70
CA LEU A 35 16.23 17.97 -4.28
C LEU A 35 14.89 17.50 -3.71
N ARG A 36 13.91 17.27 -4.57
CA ARG A 36 12.66 16.59 -4.19
C ARG A 36 12.94 15.09 -4.16
N THR A 37 13.07 14.52 -2.97
CA THR A 37 13.35 13.09 -2.79
C THR A 37 12.11 12.22 -3.03
N GLY A 38 10.90 12.80 -2.87
CA GLY A 38 9.64 12.09 -2.87
C GLY A 38 9.40 11.29 -1.59
N ASP A 39 10.22 11.51 -0.56
CA ASP A 39 10.03 10.87 0.73
C ASP A 39 9.05 11.68 1.60
N CYS A 40 8.28 11.01 2.43
CA CYS A 40 7.39 11.57 3.44
C CYS A 40 8.09 11.52 4.80
N GLY A 41 7.86 12.52 5.63
CA GLY A 41 8.43 12.55 6.97
C GLY A 41 7.62 13.39 7.94
N ALA A 42 7.85 13.17 9.21
CA ALA A 42 7.29 13.93 10.33
C ALA A 42 8.39 14.52 11.18
N TYR A 43 8.18 15.72 11.68
CA TYR A 43 9.06 16.37 12.63
C TYR A 43 8.49 16.23 14.04
N TYR A 44 9.24 15.61 14.94
CA TYR A 44 8.83 15.44 16.32
C TYR A 44 10.01 15.64 17.26
N ASN A 45 9.85 16.47 18.29
CA ASN A 45 10.89 16.82 19.26
C ASN A 45 12.25 17.20 18.62
N GLY A 46 12.22 17.99 17.55
CA GLY A 46 13.44 18.45 16.85
C GLY A 46 14.10 17.40 15.96
N GLN A 47 13.52 16.22 15.80
CA GLN A 47 14.04 15.14 14.97
C GLN A 47 13.13 14.90 13.75
N LEU A 48 13.75 14.61 12.60
CA LEU A 48 13.06 14.22 11.38
C LEU A 48 12.92 12.70 11.31
N PHE A 49 11.70 12.22 11.21
CA PHE A 49 11.35 10.81 11.00
C PHE A 49 10.88 10.63 9.57
N ILE A 50 11.58 9.79 8.80
CA ILE A 50 11.12 9.41 7.46
C ILE A 50 10.05 8.32 7.61
N THR A 51 8.85 8.59 7.12
CA THR A 51 7.68 7.70 7.28
C THR A 51 7.34 6.90 6.03
N GLY A 52 7.96 7.20 4.88
CA GLY A 52 7.74 6.49 3.63
C GLY A 52 7.98 7.34 2.40
N ARG A 53 7.34 6.97 1.30
CA ARG A 53 7.39 7.73 0.03
C ARG A 53 6.00 8.10 -0.44
N VAL A 54 5.86 9.29 -1.02
CA VAL A 54 4.59 9.78 -1.57
C VAL A 54 3.99 8.79 -2.57
N LYS A 55 4.80 8.23 -3.46
CA LYS A 55 4.37 7.27 -4.50
C LYS A 55 4.03 5.88 -3.98
N ASP A 56 4.42 5.56 -2.74
CA ASP A 56 4.15 4.29 -2.08
C ASP A 56 2.96 4.38 -1.11
N LEU A 57 2.25 5.53 -1.10
CA LEU A 57 1.03 5.69 -0.33
C LEU A 57 -0.12 4.95 -1.01
N VAL A 58 -0.85 4.21 -0.21
CA VAL A 58 -2.13 3.60 -0.58
C VAL A 58 -3.24 4.57 -0.16
N ILE A 59 -3.98 5.10 -1.12
CA ILE A 59 -5.06 6.06 -0.87
C ILE A 59 -6.37 5.29 -0.99
N VAL A 60 -7.14 5.21 0.09
CA VAL A 60 -8.47 4.59 0.12
C VAL A 60 -9.41 5.52 0.88
N ASP A 61 -10.59 5.78 0.34
CA ASP A 61 -11.60 6.67 0.94
C ASP A 61 -11.05 8.03 1.37
N GLY A 62 -10.11 8.60 0.58
CA GLY A 62 -9.46 9.87 0.86
C GLY A 62 -8.48 9.85 2.03
N ARG A 63 -8.14 8.68 2.55
CA ARG A 63 -7.13 8.49 3.61
C ARG A 63 -5.86 7.90 3.03
N ASN A 64 -4.73 8.41 3.51
CA ASN A 64 -3.41 7.90 3.15
C ASN A 64 -2.98 6.81 4.12
N HIS A 65 -2.60 5.66 3.59
CA HIS A 65 -2.04 4.54 4.32
C HIS A 65 -0.63 4.26 3.83
N VAL A 66 0.26 3.91 4.73
CA VAL A 66 1.61 3.49 4.38
C VAL A 66 1.55 2.03 3.92
N ALA A 67 1.98 1.76 2.70
CA ALA A 67 1.88 0.41 2.12
C ALA A 67 2.61 -0.64 2.95
N THR A 68 3.80 -0.32 3.47
CA THR A 68 4.60 -1.23 4.30
C THR A 68 3.89 -1.64 5.58
N ASP A 69 3.13 -0.74 6.22
CA ASP A 69 2.41 -1.04 7.45
C ASP A 69 1.26 -2.05 7.19
N ILE A 70 0.59 -1.90 6.02
CA ILE A 70 -0.43 -2.85 5.56
C ILE A 70 0.23 -4.21 5.26
N GLU A 71 1.34 -4.22 4.53
CA GLU A 71 2.09 -5.43 4.16
C GLU A 71 2.57 -6.21 5.38
N GLU A 72 3.12 -5.53 6.39
CA GLU A 72 3.50 -6.14 7.67
C GLU A 72 2.30 -6.74 8.41
N THR A 73 1.14 -6.06 8.35
CA THR A 73 -0.09 -6.58 8.94
C THR A 73 -0.58 -7.86 8.25
N VAL A 74 -0.44 -7.95 6.92
CA VAL A 74 -0.75 -9.17 6.14
C VAL A 74 0.19 -10.32 6.53
N ILE A 75 1.49 -10.07 6.61
CA ILE A 75 2.49 -11.07 7.04
C ILE A 75 2.15 -11.60 8.43
N MET A 76 1.80 -10.70 9.34
CA MET A 76 1.38 -11.09 10.71
C MET A 76 0.11 -11.95 10.70
N ALA A 77 -0.91 -11.56 9.91
CA ALA A 77 -2.16 -12.31 9.81
C ALA A 77 -2.01 -13.68 9.15
N GLY A 78 -0.98 -13.84 8.32
CA GLY A 78 -0.70 -15.08 7.58
C GLY A 78 0.02 -16.16 8.38
N GLU A 79 0.47 -15.88 9.61
CA GLU A 79 1.07 -16.86 10.52
C GLU A 79 2.16 -17.71 9.86
N GLY A 80 3.08 -17.06 9.13
CA GLY A 80 4.19 -17.71 8.42
C GLY A 80 3.88 -18.16 6.99
N LYS A 81 2.66 -18.00 6.52
CA LYS A 81 2.27 -18.28 5.11
C LYS A 81 2.80 -17.25 4.14
N PHE A 82 3.18 -16.06 4.63
CA PHE A 82 3.79 -14.98 3.87
C PHE A 82 5.09 -14.53 4.53
N LEU A 83 6.15 -14.39 3.74
CA LEU A 83 7.46 -14.00 4.22
C LEU A 83 7.67 -12.47 4.12
N PRO A 84 8.63 -11.89 4.85
CA PRO A 84 9.03 -10.50 4.64
C PRO A 84 9.40 -10.20 3.18
N ASN A 85 8.97 -9.05 2.66
CA ASN A 85 9.16 -8.64 1.26
C ASN A 85 8.47 -9.54 0.21
N THR A 86 7.41 -10.27 0.59
CA THR A 86 6.61 -11.09 -0.34
C THR A 86 5.17 -10.61 -0.47
N VAL A 87 4.85 -9.44 0.10
CA VAL A 87 3.51 -8.86 0.05
C VAL A 87 3.58 -7.47 -0.56
N ALA A 88 2.68 -7.18 -1.50
CA ALA A 88 2.51 -5.87 -2.12
C ALA A 88 1.10 -5.35 -1.86
N ALA A 89 0.98 -4.16 -1.26
CA ALA A 89 -0.28 -3.44 -1.06
C ALA A 89 -0.33 -2.19 -1.93
N PHE A 90 -1.45 -1.98 -2.63
CA PHE A 90 -1.67 -0.81 -3.48
C PHE A 90 -3.16 -0.54 -3.64
N SER A 91 -3.50 0.67 -4.11
CA SER A 91 -4.89 0.99 -4.46
C SER A 91 -5.14 0.88 -5.95
N VAL A 92 -6.37 0.54 -6.32
CA VAL A 92 -6.88 0.59 -7.70
C VAL A 92 -8.26 1.25 -7.72
N ALA A 93 -8.60 1.90 -8.81
CA ALA A 93 -9.92 2.50 -8.94
C ALA A 93 -11.02 1.43 -8.95
N ALA A 94 -12.14 1.69 -8.28
CA ALA A 94 -13.26 0.74 -8.18
C ALA A 94 -13.74 0.23 -9.55
N ARG A 95 -13.78 1.11 -10.56
CA ARG A 95 -14.12 0.74 -11.95
C ARG A 95 -13.22 -0.35 -12.51
N GLU A 96 -11.92 -0.28 -12.23
CA GLU A 96 -10.93 -1.26 -12.72
C GLU A 96 -11.13 -2.62 -12.06
N LEU A 97 -11.58 -2.63 -10.79
CA LEU A 97 -11.98 -3.85 -10.10
C LEU A 97 -13.22 -4.47 -10.70
N LEU A 98 -14.24 -3.66 -11.03
CA LEU A 98 -15.49 -4.13 -11.62
C LEU A 98 -15.24 -4.72 -13.02
N ASP A 99 -14.42 -4.07 -13.84
CA ASP A 99 -14.06 -4.57 -15.17
C ASP A 99 -13.29 -5.90 -15.08
N SER A 100 -12.44 -6.06 -14.11
CA SER A 100 -11.70 -7.30 -13.83
C SER A 100 -12.59 -8.40 -13.22
N ALA A 101 -13.65 -8.04 -12.49
CA ALA A 101 -14.55 -8.97 -11.82
C ALA A 101 -15.45 -9.74 -12.79
N VAL A 102 -15.72 -9.21 -14.00
CA VAL A 102 -16.51 -9.89 -15.05
C VAL A 102 -15.91 -11.26 -15.41
N ASN A 103 -14.60 -11.44 -15.20
CA ASN A 103 -13.91 -12.69 -15.53
C ASN A 103 -13.59 -13.60 -14.31
N ARG A 104 -14.08 -13.28 -13.08
CA ARG A 104 -13.67 -14.01 -11.88
C ARG A 104 -14.82 -14.29 -10.91
N THR A 105 -15.08 -15.56 -10.70
CA THR A 105 -16.26 -16.13 -10.03
C THR A 105 -16.36 -15.91 -8.52
N ASN A 106 -15.39 -15.30 -7.83
CA ASN A 106 -15.35 -15.23 -6.36
C ASN A 106 -15.37 -13.82 -5.75
N ARG A 107 -15.78 -12.79 -6.51
CA ARG A 107 -15.84 -11.41 -6.01
C ARG A 107 -17.26 -10.89 -5.95
N THR A 108 -17.68 -10.47 -4.77
CA THR A 108 -18.86 -9.63 -4.61
C THR A 108 -18.40 -8.20 -4.33
N ILE A 109 -18.06 -7.46 -5.38
CA ILE A 109 -17.84 -6.01 -5.28
C ILE A 109 -19.20 -5.37 -5.53
N PRO A 110 -19.75 -4.58 -4.60
CA PRO A 110 -20.98 -3.86 -4.84
C PRO A 110 -20.84 -2.94 -6.06
N SER A 111 -21.84 -2.92 -6.91
CA SER A 111 -21.84 -2.13 -8.17
C SER A 111 -21.79 -0.62 -7.94
N ASP A 112 -22.07 -0.16 -6.73
CA ASP A 112 -22.01 1.24 -6.29
C ASP A 112 -20.68 1.62 -5.64
N THR A 113 -19.70 0.69 -5.57
CA THR A 113 -18.37 0.96 -5.03
C THR A 113 -17.69 2.05 -5.84
N LYS A 114 -17.22 3.08 -5.15
CA LYS A 114 -16.57 4.26 -5.72
C LYS A 114 -15.19 4.47 -5.12
N GLY A 115 -14.39 5.32 -5.78
CA GLY A 115 -13.08 5.71 -5.28
C GLY A 115 -12.01 4.64 -5.49
N GLU A 116 -10.94 4.77 -4.72
CA GLU A 116 -9.81 3.83 -4.73
C GLU A 116 -10.04 2.72 -3.72
N GLN A 117 -9.68 1.51 -4.09
CA GLN A 117 -9.91 0.29 -3.33
C GLN A 117 -8.58 -0.40 -3.01
N LEU A 118 -8.43 -0.93 -1.81
CA LEU A 118 -7.23 -1.66 -1.39
C LEU A 118 -7.17 -3.03 -2.04
N VAL A 119 -6.08 -3.28 -2.74
CA VAL A 119 -5.71 -4.60 -3.28
C VAL A 119 -4.41 -5.06 -2.64
N ILE A 120 -4.35 -6.34 -2.31
CA ILE A 120 -3.18 -6.99 -1.75
C ILE A 120 -2.80 -8.19 -2.62
N VAL A 121 -1.53 -8.30 -2.93
CA VAL A 121 -0.93 -9.46 -3.60
C VAL A 121 0.13 -10.03 -2.67
N ALA A 122 0.08 -11.34 -2.39
CA ALA A 122 1.03 -12.01 -1.52
C ALA A 122 1.62 -13.23 -2.21
N GLU A 123 2.92 -13.44 -2.10
CA GLU A 123 3.57 -14.67 -2.54
C GLU A 123 3.41 -15.75 -1.48
N ASN A 124 2.99 -16.92 -1.91
CA ASN A 124 2.86 -18.09 -1.05
C ASN A 124 4.23 -18.54 -0.54
N ASN A 125 4.32 -18.87 0.74
CA ASN A 125 5.51 -19.48 1.31
C ASN A 125 5.52 -20.98 0.97
N PRO A 126 6.49 -21.50 0.19
CA PRO A 126 6.53 -22.91 -0.18
C PRO A 126 6.75 -23.86 1.00
N ASP A 127 7.32 -23.36 2.11
CA ASP A 127 7.55 -24.16 3.32
C ASP A 127 6.32 -24.19 4.26
N ASN A 128 5.33 -23.32 4.02
CA ASN A 128 4.09 -23.22 4.77
C ASN A 128 2.97 -22.69 3.86
N GLU A 129 2.53 -23.53 2.94
CA GLU A 129 1.56 -23.13 1.91
C GLU A 129 0.18 -22.79 2.48
N VAL A 130 -0.53 -21.92 1.75
CA VAL A 130 -1.94 -21.63 2.03
C VAL A 130 -2.77 -22.81 1.53
N GLU A 131 -3.39 -23.54 2.46
CA GLU A 131 -4.31 -24.64 2.17
C GLU A 131 -5.76 -24.13 2.07
N ASP A 132 -6.16 -23.24 3.00
CA ASP A 132 -7.48 -22.63 3.03
C ASP A 132 -7.39 -21.12 2.78
N TYR A 133 -7.74 -20.73 1.56
CA TYR A 133 -7.77 -19.31 1.18
C TYR A 133 -8.79 -18.51 2.00
N ALA A 134 -9.98 -19.07 2.27
CA ALA A 134 -11.06 -18.35 2.93
C ALA A 134 -10.70 -18.02 4.39
N GLU A 135 -10.02 -18.93 5.08
CA GLU A 135 -9.52 -18.71 6.44
C GLU A 135 -8.49 -17.58 6.46
N VAL A 136 -7.48 -17.66 5.61
CA VAL A 136 -6.40 -16.65 5.53
C VAL A 136 -6.96 -15.30 5.14
N PHE A 137 -7.85 -15.25 4.14
CA PHE A 137 -8.48 -14.02 3.71
C PHE A 137 -9.31 -13.37 4.83
N THR A 138 -10.05 -14.17 5.59
CA THR A 138 -10.83 -13.69 6.73
C THR A 138 -9.94 -13.09 7.81
N SER A 139 -8.83 -13.75 8.14
CA SER A 139 -7.82 -13.28 9.10
C SER A 139 -7.20 -11.96 8.64
N VAL A 140 -6.74 -11.90 7.38
CA VAL A 140 -6.16 -10.69 6.78
C VAL A 140 -7.15 -9.54 6.79
N ARG A 141 -8.38 -9.73 6.29
CA ARG A 141 -9.42 -8.69 6.28
C ARG A 141 -9.73 -8.15 7.67
N SER A 142 -9.91 -9.04 8.64
CA SER A 142 -10.24 -8.67 10.01
C SER A 142 -9.13 -7.85 10.64
N LEU A 143 -7.87 -8.25 10.47
CA LEU A 143 -6.73 -7.56 11.05
C LEU A 143 -6.48 -6.20 10.38
N ILE A 144 -6.58 -6.12 9.05
CA ILE A 144 -6.46 -4.87 8.29
C ILE A 144 -7.56 -3.88 8.68
N ALA A 145 -8.82 -4.31 8.72
CA ALA A 145 -9.94 -3.45 9.12
C ALA A 145 -9.74 -2.89 10.53
N ARG A 146 -9.31 -3.74 11.47
CA ARG A 146 -9.10 -3.35 12.86
C ARG A 146 -7.91 -2.40 13.06
N ARG A 147 -6.79 -2.62 12.34
CA ARG A 147 -5.56 -1.83 12.53
C ARG A 147 -5.53 -0.55 11.70
N HIS A 148 -6.03 -0.63 10.48
CA HIS A 148 -5.90 0.46 9.50
C HIS A 148 -7.23 1.15 9.19
N GLY A 149 -8.38 0.57 9.61
CA GLY A 149 -9.70 1.13 9.33
C GLY A 149 -10.05 1.12 7.84
N VAL A 150 -9.46 0.21 7.05
CA VAL A 150 -9.69 0.07 5.61
C VAL A 150 -10.14 -1.35 5.28
N GLN A 151 -10.98 -1.48 4.25
CA GLN A 151 -11.44 -2.78 3.76
C GLN A 151 -10.55 -3.27 2.61
N VAL A 152 -10.23 -4.57 2.62
CA VAL A 152 -9.55 -5.23 1.51
C VAL A 152 -10.59 -5.59 0.45
N ALA A 153 -10.49 -4.98 -0.73
CA ALA A 153 -11.39 -5.26 -1.85
C ALA A 153 -10.99 -6.52 -2.61
N ASP A 154 -9.68 -6.77 -2.74
CA ASP A 154 -9.17 -7.99 -3.36
C ASP A 154 -7.87 -8.45 -2.70
N PHE A 155 -7.74 -9.77 -2.57
CA PHE A 155 -6.56 -10.41 -2.05
C PHE A 155 -6.15 -11.56 -2.98
N ARG A 156 -4.91 -11.50 -3.47
CA ARG A 156 -4.37 -12.49 -4.40
C ARG A 156 -3.19 -13.21 -3.78
N ILE A 157 -3.21 -14.52 -3.87
CA ILE A 157 -2.06 -15.36 -3.53
C ILE A 157 -1.44 -15.87 -4.82
N VAL A 158 -0.17 -15.60 -5.00
CA VAL A 158 0.62 -15.96 -6.19
C VAL A 158 1.79 -16.84 -5.79
N GLU A 159 2.40 -17.50 -6.77
CA GLU A 159 3.62 -18.26 -6.56
C GLU A 159 4.78 -17.35 -6.16
N GLN A 160 5.76 -17.92 -5.46
CA GLN A 160 6.97 -17.21 -5.08
C GLN A 160 7.71 -16.66 -6.30
N GLY A 161 8.16 -15.41 -6.22
CA GLY A 161 8.91 -14.74 -7.30
C GLY A 161 8.04 -14.05 -8.35
N VAL A 162 6.72 -14.09 -8.25
CA VAL A 162 5.79 -13.43 -9.19
C VAL A 162 5.72 -11.92 -8.96
N ILE A 163 5.86 -11.44 -7.72
CA ILE A 163 5.84 -10.01 -7.42
C ILE A 163 7.08 -9.33 -8.02
N PRO A 164 6.91 -8.32 -8.89
CA PRO A 164 8.02 -7.60 -9.50
C PRO A 164 8.92 -6.92 -8.46
N ARG A 165 10.23 -7.05 -8.62
CA ARG A 165 11.24 -6.47 -7.72
C ARG A 165 12.23 -5.59 -8.45
N THR A 166 12.88 -4.70 -7.71
CA THR A 166 14.05 -3.95 -8.17
C THR A 166 15.29 -4.88 -8.16
N PRO A 167 16.41 -4.48 -8.82
CA PRO A 167 17.68 -5.21 -8.69
C PRO A 167 18.15 -5.37 -7.24
N THR A 168 17.75 -4.45 -6.35
CA THR A 168 18.04 -4.49 -4.90
C THR A 168 16.99 -5.26 -4.10
N GLN A 169 16.18 -6.11 -4.76
CA GLN A 169 15.15 -6.99 -4.17
C GLN A 169 13.99 -6.25 -3.45
N LYS A 170 13.83 -4.95 -3.66
CA LYS A 170 12.67 -4.20 -3.14
C LYS A 170 11.46 -4.38 -4.05
N ILE A 171 10.28 -4.52 -3.47
CA ILE A 171 9.01 -4.64 -4.20
C ILE A 171 8.77 -3.39 -5.08
N LYS A 172 8.46 -3.61 -6.36
CA LYS A 172 8.00 -2.58 -7.30
C LYS A 172 6.48 -2.55 -7.31
N ARG A 173 5.85 -1.89 -6.32
CA ARG A 173 4.39 -1.84 -6.16
C ARG A 173 3.67 -1.35 -7.41
N SER A 174 4.23 -0.33 -8.10
CA SER A 174 3.65 0.17 -9.35
C SER A 174 3.62 -0.88 -10.46
N ALA A 175 4.68 -1.69 -10.60
CA ALA A 175 4.71 -2.78 -11.57
C ALA A 175 3.77 -3.94 -11.17
N CYS A 176 3.66 -4.23 -9.87
CA CYS A 176 2.72 -5.21 -9.35
C CYS A 176 1.27 -4.76 -9.61
N ARG A 177 0.94 -3.47 -9.35
CA ARG A 177 -0.36 -2.88 -9.70
C ARG A 177 -0.66 -3.03 -11.20
N SER A 178 0.29 -2.69 -12.07
CA SER A 178 0.11 -2.83 -13.53
C SER A 178 -0.11 -4.28 -13.95
N ALA A 179 0.64 -5.22 -13.37
CA ALA A 179 0.45 -6.65 -13.64
C ALA A 179 -0.92 -7.14 -13.16
N TYR A 180 -1.38 -6.65 -12.01
CA TYR A 180 -2.71 -6.93 -11.50
C TYR A 180 -3.81 -6.41 -12.43
N GLN A 181 -3.71 -5.16 -12.89
CA GLN A 181 -4.68 -4.53 -13.80
C GLN A 181 -4.77 -5.25 -15.16
N ASN A 182 -3.64 -5.74 -15.65
CA ASN A 182 -3.54 -6.47 -16.93
C ASN A 182 -3.80 -7.98 -16.79
N ASP A 183 -4.21 -8.45 -15.60
CA ASP A 183 -4.42 -9.87 -15.29
C ASP A 183 -3.18 -10.75 -15.56
N ALA A 184 -1.99 -10.17 -15.45
CA ALA A 184 -0.72 -10.84 -15.69
C ALA A 184 -0.16 -11.55 -14.44
N LEU A 185 -0.84 -11.47 -13.31
CA LEU A 185 -0.50 -12.22 -12.11
C LEU A 185 -1.20 -13.57 -12.16
N ASN A 186 -0.46 -14.64 -12.39
CA ASN A 186 -0.99 -16.00 -12.31
C ASN A 186 -1.33 -16.31 -10.83
N ALA A 187 -2.49 -15.84 -10.39
CA ALA A 187 -2.93 -16.06 -9.02
C ALA A 187 -3.40 -17.50 -8.83
N ARG A 188 -2.99 -18.11 -7.72
CA ARG A 188 -3.49 -19.41 -7.26
C ARG A 188 -4.93 -19.30 -6.74
N PHE A 189 -5.21 -18.14 -6.10
CA PHE A 189 -6.48 -17.80 -5.49
C PHE A 189 -6.78 -16.32 -5.71
#